data_549a45e887d0630f2c282fd390df4c95
#
_entry.id   549a45e887d0630f2c282fd390df4c95
#
_cell.length_a   1.000
_cell.length_b   1.000
_cell.length_c   1.000
_cell.angle_alpha   90.00
_cell.angle_beta   90.00
_cell.angle_gamma   90.00
#
_symmetry.space_group_name_H-M   'P 1'
#
loop_
_entity.id
_entity.type
_entity.pdbx_description
1 polymer ?
#
loop_
_entity_poly.entity_id
_entity_poly.type
_entity_poly.pdbx_seq_one_letter_code
_entity_poly.pdbx_strand_id
1 'polypeptide(L)' 'MKVNGEQIQLTKATTLEEFLKEQGYNIQRIAIERNDEIVPRENFSDVMLSDSDIIED' A
#
# COMPACT_ATOMS: atom_id res chain seq x y z
N MET A 1 -5.91 -8.66 -0.94
CA MET A 1 -4.67 -8.01 -0.54
C MET A 1 -4.48 -8.16 0.96
N LYS A 2 -3.27 -8.35 1.41
CA LYS A 2 -2.96 -8.38 2.84
C LYS A 2 -2.20 -7.12 3.23
N VAL A 3 -2.59 -6.52 4.36
CA VAL A 3 -1.92 -5.34 4.90
C VAL A 3 -1.60 -5.62 6.36
N ASN A 4 -0.32 -5.71 6.68
CA ASN A 4 0.16 -6.07 8.01
C ASN A 4 -0.52 -7.34 8.53
N GLY A 5 -0.66 -8.33 7.65
CA GLY A 5 -1.26 -9.62 7.99
C GLY A 5 -2.78 -9.66 7.94
N GLU A 6 -3.43 -8.52 7.74
CA GLU A 6 -4.89 -8.45 7.72
C GLU A 6 -5.42 -8.46 6.28
N GLN A 7 -6.42 -9.29 6.03
CA GLN A 7 -7.01 -9.40 4.71
C GLN A 7 -7.90 -8.19 4.42
N ILE A 8 -7.63 -7.52 3.31
CA ILE A 8 -8.43 -6.37 2.86
C ILE A 8 -8.80 -6.60 1.41
N GLN A 9 -10.06 -6.35 1.08
CA GLN A 9 -10.54 -6.48 -0.29
C GLN A 9 -10.58 -5.12 -0.97
N LEU A 10 -9.95 -5.03 -2.15
CA LEU A 10 -10.01 -3.81 -2.95
C LEU A 10 -11.36 -3.78 -3.68
N THR A 11 -12.02 -2.63 -3.65
CA THR A 11 -13.33 -2.48 -4.32
C THR A 11 -13.22 -1.68 -5.60
N LYS A 12 -12.08 -1.04 -5.84
CA LYS A 12 -11.84 -0.26 -7.07
C LYS A 12 -10.33 -0.16 -7.30
N ALA A 13 -9.95 0.26 -8.50
CA ALA A 13 -8.55 0.52 -8.80
C ALA A 13 -8.03 1.62 -7.88
N THR A 14 -6.94 1.35 -7.18
CA THR A 14 -6.43 2.23 -6.12
C THR A 14 -4.91 2.24 -6.16
N THR A 15 -4.30 3.42 -6.05
CA THR A 15 -2.85 3.50 -5.91
C THR A 15 -2.47 3.26 -4.46
N LEU A 16 -1.22 2.90 -4.23
CA LEU A 16 -0.70 2.74 -2.87
C LEU A 16 -0.87 4.05 -2.08
N GLU A 17 -0.59 5.19 -2.69
CA GLU A 17 -0.74 6.48 -2.04
C GLU A 17 -2.19 6.72 -1.58
N GLU A 18 -3.14 6.51 -2.46
CA GLU A 18 -4.56 6.68 -2.14
C GLU A 18 -4.98 5.78 -0.99
N PHE A 19 -4.57 4.51 -1.05
CA PHE A 19 -4.91 3.54 -0.02
C PHE A 19 -4.36 3.97 1.35
N LEU A 20 -3.09 4.36 1.39
CA LEU A 20 -2.47 4.75 2.65
C LEU A 20 -3.14 5.98 3.26
N LYS A 21 -3.51 6.95 2.43
CA LYS A 21 -4.22 8.13 2.90
C LYS A 21 -5.59 7.77 3.44
N GLU A 22 -6.32 6.89 2.77
CA GLU A 22 -7.64 6.45 3.23
C GLU A 22 -7.56 5.73 4.57
N GLN A 23 -6.47 4.99 4.80
CA GLN A 23 -6.26 4.27 6.05
C GLN A 23 -5.76 5.19 7.17
N GLY A 24 -5.48 6.45 6.88
CA GLY A 24 -5.04 7.41 7.88
C GLY A 24 -3.55 7.39 8.16
N TYR A 25 -2.76 6.74 7.34
CA TYR A 25 -1.30 6.76 7.51
C TYR A 25 -0.72 8.11 7.10
N ASN A 26 0.32 8.51 7.82
CA ASN A 26 1.11 9.67 7.41
C ASN A 26 2.22 9.17 6.48
N ILE A 27 2.01 9.36 5.18
CA ILE A 27 2.92 8.82 4.17
C ILE A 27 4.34 9.38 4.24
N GLN A 28 4.54 10.50 4.95
CA GLN A 28 5.86 11.08 5.11
C GLN A 28 6.67 10.36 6.19
N ARG A 29 6.04 9.53 7.00
CA ARG A 29 6.66 8.92 8.17
C ARG A 29 6.77 7.41 8.13
N ILE A 30 6.20 6.76 7.14
CA ILE A 30 6.17 5.31 7.07
C ILE A 30 7.06 4.78 5.96
N ALA A 31 7.55 3.56 6.16
CA ALA A 31 8.22 2.78 5.13
C ALA A 31 7.30 1.65 4.75
N ILE A 32 7.17 1.38 3.45
CA ILE A 32 6.25 0.38 2.94
C ILE A 32 7.02 -0.68 2.17
N GLU A 33 6.74 -1.95 2.49
CA GLU A 33 7.18 -3.09 1.69
C GLU A 33 5.99 -3.63 0.92
N ARG A 34 6.20 -3.92 -0.33
CA ARG A 34 5.21 -4.55 -1.19
C ARG A 34 5.84 -5.81 -1.77
N ASN A 35 5.27 -6.96 -1.41
CA ASN A 35 5.78 -8.26 -1.87
C ASN A 35 7.29 -8.41 -1.56
N ASP A 36 7.65 -8.05 -0.32
CA ASP A 36 9.01 -8.14 0.23
C ASP A 36 10.01 -7.14 -0.37
N GLU A 37 9.53 -6.15 -1.10
CA GLU A 37 10.40 -5.11 -1.64
C GLU A 37 9.98 -3.74 -1.12
N ILE A 38 10.98 -2.93 -0.71
CA ILE A 38 10.73 -1.55 -0.27
C ILE A 38 10.23 -0.73 -1.45
N VAL A 39 9.14 0.00 -1.25
CA VAL A 39 8.64 0.94 -2.26
C VAL A 39 9.13 2.34 -1.89
N PRO A 40 9.95 2.97 -2.74
CA PRO A 40 10.35 4.36 -2.48
C PRO A 40 9.13 5.27 -2.38
N ARG A 41 9.18 6.23 -1.45
CA ARG A 41 8.04 7.12 -1.23
C ARG A 41 7.62 7.86 -2.48
N GLU A 42 8.58 8.26 -3.30
CA GLU A 42 8.28 8.98 -4.54
C GLU A 42 7.50 8.13 -5.54
N ASN A 43 7.44 6.81 -5.32
CA ASN A 43 6.71 5.92 -6.22
C ASN A 43 5.32 5.54 -5.70
N PHE A 44 4.93 6.01 -4.52
CA PHE A 44 3.64 5.63 -3.93
C PHE A 44 2.46 5.96 -4.86
N SER A 45 2.53 7.06 -5.59
CA SER A 45 1.44 7.46 -6.49
C SER A 45 1.43 6.67 -7.79
N ASP A 46 2.52 5.95 -8.08
CA ASP A 46 2.65 5.19 -9.33
C ASP A 46 2.36 3.70 -9.16
N VAL A 47 2.25 3.22 -7.92
CA VAL A 47 2.02 1.81 -7.64
C VAL A 47 0.52 1.54 -7.61
N MET A 48 0.03 0.77 -8.58
CA MET A 48 -1.36 0.34 -8.59
C MET A 48 -1.46 -0.96 -7.81
N LEU A 49 -2.31 -0.98 -6.79
CA LEU A 49 -2.46 -2.16 -5.93
C LEU A 49 -3.23 -3.26 -6.63
N SER A 50 -2.99 -4.49 -6.20
CA SER A 50 -3.62 -5.69 -6.74
C SER A 50 -4.09 -6.55 -5.58
N ASP A 51 -5.12 -7.38 -5.82
CA ASP A 51 -5.64 -8.27 -4.78
C ASP A 51 -4.63 -9.31 -4.30
N SER A 52 -3.58 -9.54 -5.07
CA SER A 52 -2.52 -10.49 -4.70
C SER A 52 -1.38 -9.84 -3.92
N ASP A 53 -1.40 -8.53 -3.74
CA ASP A 53 -0.31 -7.83 -3.07
C ASP A 53 -0.28 -8.11 -1.56
N ILE A 54 0.94 -8.12 -1.03
CA ILE A 54 1.18 -8.22 0.41
C ILE A 54 1.92 -6.94 0.80
N ILE A 55 1.25 -6.13 1.61
CA ILE A 55 1.75 -4.82 2.02
C ILE A 55 2.11 -4.87 3.49
N GLU A 56 3.28 -4.34 3.84
CA GLU A 56 3.73 -4.25 5.22
C GLU A 56 4.30 -2.88 5.50
N ASP A 57 3.90 -2.36 6.63
CA ASP A 57 4.38 -1.07 7.12
C ASP A 57 5.54 -1.27 8.07
#